data_ff31bd12da1a5e4b13a12bf0b4553d3f
#
_entry.id   ff31bd12da1a5e4b13a12bf0b4553d3f
#
_cell.length_a   1.000
_cell.length_b   1.000
_cell.length_c   1.000
_cell.angle_alpha   90.00
_cell.angle_beta   90.00
_cell.angle_gamma   90.00
#
_symmetry.space_group_name_H-M   'P 1'
#
loop_
_entity.id
_entity.type
_entity.pdbx_description
1 polymer ?
#
loop_
_entity_poly.entity_id
_entity_poly.type
_entity_poly.pdbx_seq_one_letter_code
_entity_poly.pdbx_strand_id
1 'polypeptide(L)'
;MHLPTLSPRRLAGAAAAACAAALIPVAALGTTASPTAPATAASPPGCPTAGLVVWMNNEQGTAGTFYSDLNFTNLSGHACTLRGHPGVSAVSLGGGQLGQPAAWPSATLRTVTLANGATATAVLAITDVGVFPPGACHQVTAAGLRVYPPNQFTSKRVPYPFGACTTGRVFMRVDPVHKL
;
A
#
# COMPACT_ATOMS: atom_id res chain seq x y z
N MET A 1 -23.38 2.22 -51.35
CA MET A 1 -24.66 1.95 -52.04
C MET A 1 -25.75 1.87 -51.02
N HIS A 2 -26.68 2.78 -51.22
CA HIS A 2 -28.08 2.86 -50.81
C HIS A 2 -28.45 3.09 -49.36
N LEU A 3 -28.65 4.36 -49.03
CA LEU A 3 -29.74 4.87 -48.22
C LEU A 3 -31.09 4.65 -48.94
N PRO A 4 -32.19 4.58 -48.23
CA PRO A 4 -33.26 5.50 -48.55
C PRO A 4 -33.82 6.25 -47.33
N THR A 5 -34.12 7.47 -47.63
CA THR A 5 -34.86 8.52 -46.99
C THR A 5 -36.35 8.34 -47.04
N LEU A 6 -37.04 9.24 -46.26
CA LEU A 6 -38.41 9.81 -46.44
C LEU A 6 -39.53 9.06 -45.68
N SER A 7 -40.55 9.68 -45.09
CA SER A 7 -41.08 11.06 -45.10
C SER A 7 -42.19 11.22 -44.03
N PRO A 8 -42.70 12.44 -43.76
CA PRO A 8 -43.60 12.72 -42.66
C PRO A 8 -45.07 12.68 -43.08
N ARG A 9 -45.96 12.38 -42.15
CA ARG A 9 -47.40 12.66 -42.34
C ARG A 9 -47.97 13.39 -41.13
N ARG A 10 -48.32 14.64 -41.41
CA ARG A 10 -49.24 15.49 -40.63
C ARG A 10 -50.67 14.94 -40.70
N LEU A 11 -51.40 15.01 -39.63
CA LEU A 11 -52.84 15.21 -39.68
C LEU A 11 -53.26 15.95 -38.42
N ALA A 12 -53.87 17.08 -38.66
CA ALA A 12 -54.50 17.96 -37.72
C ALA A 12 -55.90 17.38 -37.34
N GLY A 13 -56.26 17.61 -36.09
CA GLY A 13 -57.65 17.35 -35.62
C GLY A 13 -57.91 18.22 -34.40
N ALA A 14 -58.55 19.36 -34.63
CA ALA A 14 -59.10 20.23 -33.58
C ALA A 14 -60.43 19.66 -33.07
N ALA A 15 -60.55 19.58 -31.74
CA ALA A 15 -61.88 19.55 -31.10
C ALA A 15 -61.81 20.28 -29.76
N ALA A 16 -62.44 21.41 -29.69
CA ALA A 16 -62.68 22.17 -28.47
C ALA A 16 -63.84 21.54 -27.69
N ALA A 17 -63.64 21.35 -26.39
CA ALA A 17 -64.76 21.21 -25.44
C ALA A 17 -64.34 21.88 -24.11
N ALA A 18 -65.13 22.93 -23.81
CA ALA A 18 -65.12 23.62 -22.52
C ALA A 18 -65.70 22.72 -21.44
N CYS A 19 -65.24 22.78 -20.20
CA CYS A 19 -66.08 23.02 -19.02
C CYS A 19 -65.40 22.66 -17.71
N ALA A 20 -65.68 23.52 -16.75
CA ALA A 20 -65.69 23.29 -15.31
C ALA A 20 -64.36 23.36 -14.54
N ALA A 21 -64.16 24.53 -13.96
CA ALA A 21 -63.26 24.79 -12.85
C ALA A 21 -63.74 24.05 -11.59
N ALA A 22 -63.02 23.05 -11.19
CA ALA A 22 -63.07 22.48 -9.84
C ALA A 22 -61.83 22.92 -9.08
N LEU A 23 -62.02 23.83 -8.13
CA LEU A 23 -60.99 24.24 -7.18
C LEU A 23 -60.72 23.07 -6.22
N ILE A 24 -59.67 22.34 -6.42
CA ILE A 24 -59.15 21.34 -5.46
C ILE A 24 -58.08 22.05 -4.62
N PRO A 25 -58.21 22.10 -3.28
CA PRO A 25 -57.11 22.59 -2.45
C PRO A 25 -55.94 21.64 -2.53
N VAL A 26 -54.85 22.09 -3.12
CA VAL A 26 -53.53 21.36 -3.06
C VAL A 26 -53.04 21.47 -1.64
N ALA A 27 -53.23 20.41 -0.86
CA ALA A 27 -52.50 20.21 0.38
C ALA A 27 -51.02 20.03 0.03
N ALA A 28 -50.21 21.07 0.29
CA ALA A 28 -48.76 20.98 0.19
C ALA A 28 -48.24 19.97 1.24
N LEU A 29 -48.01 18.74 0.83
CA LEU A 29 -47.24 17.78 1.60
C LEU A 29 -45.79 18.30 1.65
N GLY A 30 -45.48 19.01 2.72
CA GLY A 30 -44.11 19.42 3.03
C GLY A 30 -43.24 18.15 3.23
N THR A 31 -42.44 17.80 2.22
CA THR A 31 -41.38 16.82 2.37
C THR A 31 -40.32 17.41 3.29
N THR A 32 -40.38 17.06 4.57
CA THR A 32 -39.28 17.33 5.50
C THR A 32 -38.08 16.48 5.05
N ALA A 33 -37.12 17.12 4.37
CA ALA A 33 -35.84 16.51 4.09
C ALA A 33 -35.15 16.30 5.45
N SER A 34 -35.04 15.04 5.88
CA SER A 34 -34.21 14.66 7.03
C SER A 34 -32.76 15.03 6.72
N PRO A 35 -32.03 15.74 7.62
CA PRO A 35 -30.63 16.00 7.42
C PRO A 35 -29.89 14.66 7.43
N THR A 36 -29.31 14.28 6.28
CA THR A 36 -28.38 13.14 6.19
C THR A 36 -27.14 13.49 7.01
N ALA A 37 -26.95 12.83 8.14
CA ALA A 37 -25.74 12.98 8.94
C ALA A 37 -24.53 12.65 8.07
N PRO A 38 -23.43 13.42 8.16
CA PRO A 38 -22.21 13.11 7.41
C PRO A 38 -21.72 11.71 7.81
N ALA A 39 -21.62 10.80 6.85
CA ALA A 39 -21.04 9.49 7.06
C ALA A 39 -19.58 9.69 7.50
N THR A 40 -19.24 9.32 8.72
CA THR A 40 -17.86 9.30 9.20
C THR A 40 -17.11 8.31 8.32
N ALA A 41 -16.20 8.81 7.47
CA ALA A 41 -15.37 7.96 6.62
C ALA A 41 -14.56 7.03 7.51
N ALA A 42 -14.78 5.73 7.39
CA ALA A 42 -14.01 4.72 8.11
C ALA A 42 -12.53 4.80 7.69
N SER A 43 -11.62 4.68 8.65
CA SER A 43 -10.18 4.66 8.35
C SER A 43 -9.86 3.49 7.42
N PRO A 44 -8.96 3.68 6.42
CA PRO A 44 -8.57 2.60 5.53
C PRO A 44 -8.00 1.40 6.30
N PRO A 45 -8.25 0.15 5.86
CA PRO A 45 -7.72 -1.05 6.49
C PRO A 45 -6.20 -1.13 6.39
N GLY A 46 -5.57 -2.04 7.14
CA GLY A 46 -4.15 -2.34 6.99
C GLY A 46 -3.85 -2.92 5.60
N CYS A 47 -2.69 -2.57 5.04
CA CYS A 47 -2.28 -3.06 3.73
C CYS A 47 -2.02 -4.58 3.77
N PRO A 48 -2.75 -5.41 3.02
CA PRO A 48 -2.46 -6.84 2.95
C PRO A 48 -1.18 -7.08 2.15
N THR A 49 -0.35 -8.03 2.57
CA THR A 49 0.91 -8.37 1.88
C THR A 49 0.69 -8.68 0.39
N ALA A 50 -0.41 -9.32 0.03
CA ALA A 50 -0.73 -9.64 -1.37
C ALA A 50 -0.86 -8.39 -2.24
N GLY A 51 -1.40 -7.29 -1.68
CA GLY A 51 -1.58 -6.02 -2.38
C GLY A 51 -0.34 -5.11 -2.40
N LEU A 52 0.78 -5.54 -1.81
CA LEU A 52 2.00 -4.75 -1.78
C LEU A 52 3.05 -5.30 -2.74
N VAL A 53 3.70 -4.42 -3.48
CA VAL A 53 4.99 -4.67 -4.12
C VAL A 53 6.08 -4.15 -3.20
N VAL A 54 7.08 -5.01 -2.89
CA VAL A 54 8.21 -4.67 -2.01
C VAL A 54 9.49 -4.71 -2.84
N TRP A 55 10.28 -3.64 -2.77
CA TRP A 55 11.48 -3.48 -3.59
C TRP A 55 12.50 -2.56 -2.90
N MET A 56 13.76 -2.59 -3.36
CA MET A 56 14.89 -1.85 -2.82
C MET A 56 15.44 -0.85 -3.82
N ASN A 57 15.91 0.30 -3.33
CA ASN A 57 16.69 1.28 -4.11
C ASN A 57 17.57 2.15 -3.19
N ASN A 58 18.20 3.17 -3.76
CA ASN A 58 18.99 4.21 -3.07
C ASN A 58 20.06 3.65 -2.13
N GLU A 59 20.85 2.66 -2.59
CA GLU A 59 21.96 2.14 -1.80
C GLU A 59 23.04 3.19 -1.62
N GLN A 60 23.39 3.48 -0.37
CA GLN A 60 24.47 4.37 0.02
C GLN A 60 25.33 3.71 1.09
N GLY A 61 26.64 3.67 0.88
CA GLY A 61 27.59 3.14 1.85
C GLY A 61 28.27 4.25 2.65
N THR A 62 28.38 4.09 3.96
CA THR A 62 29.19 4.95 4.82
C THR A 62 29.72 4.16 6.02
N ALA A 63 31.02 4.30 6.31
CA ALA A 63 31.67 3.77 7.51
C ALA A 63 31.32 2.30 7.83
N GLY A 64 31.34 1.40 6.83
CA GLY A 64 31.07 -0.03 7.03
C GLY A 64 29.59 -0.37 7.22
N THR A 65 28.70 0.50 6.78
CA THR A 65 27.24 0.24 6.76
C THR A 65 26.66 0.69 5.42
N PHE A 66 25.81 -0.14 4.83
CA PHE A 66 25.02 0.19 3.65
C PHE A 66 23.61 0.54 4.09
N TYR A 67 23.09 1.64 3.57
CA TYR A 67 21.73 2.11 3.79
C TYR A 67 20.97 2.01 2.47
N SER A 68 19.79 1.45 2.51
CA SER A 68 18.94 1.32 1.33
C SER A 68 17.48 1.58 1.71
N ASP A 69 16.73 2.10 0.77
CA ASP A 69 15.30 2.28 0.93
C ASP A 69 14.57 0.98 0.62
N LEU A 70 13.88 0.43 1.63
CA LEU A 70 12.96 -0.68 1.50
C LEU A 70 11.55 -0.11 1.27
N ASN A 71 11.05 -0.26 0.06
CA ASN A 71 9.84 0.38 -0.42
C ASN A 71 8.65 -0.58 -0.43
N PHE A 72 7.46 -0.04 -0.11
CA PHE A 72 6.19 -0.75 -0.08
C PHE A 72 5.18 0.02 -0.95
N THR A 73 4.96 -0.42 -2.18
CA THR A 73 4.01 0.20 -3.10
C THR A 73 2.66 -0.52 -3.01
N ASN A 74 1.60 0.24 -2.74
CA ASN A 74 0.25 -0.30 -2.66
C ASN A 74 -0.35 -0.47 -4.06
N LEU A 75 -0.61 -1.71 -4.47
CA LEU A 75 -1.30 -2.07 -5.72
C LEU A 75 -2.58 -2.88 -5.44
N SER A 76 -3.22 -2.67 -4.29
CA SER A 76 -4.42 -3.42 -3.90
C SER A 76 -5.72 -2.92 -4.53
N GLY A 77 -5.67 -1.81 -5.30
CA GLY A 77 -6.84 -1.19 -5.91
C GLY A 77 -7.60 -0.21 -4.99
N HIS A 78 -7.27 -0.14 -3.71
CA HIS A 78 -7.91 0.74 -2.72
C HIS A 78 -6.89 1.31 -1.74
N ALA A 79 -7.27 2.34 -0.99
CA ALA A 79 -6.39 2.91 0.05
C ALA A 79 -6.22 1.93 1.21
N CYS A 80 -5.00 1.87 1.77
CA CYS A 80 -4.67 1.06 2.94
C CYS A 80 -3.65 1.76 3.84
N THR A 81 -3.37 1.21 5.02
CA THR A 81 -2.46 1.81 6.00
C THR A 81 -1.32 0.86 6.36
N LEU A 82 -0.14 1.43 6.61
CA LEU A 82 1.01 0.76 7.24
C LEU A 82 1.39 1.52 8.51
N ARG A 83 1.84 0.79 9.55
CA ARG A 83 2.32 1.40 10.79
C ARG A 83 3.32 0.49 11.48
N GLY A 84 4.52 0.98 11.76
CA GLY A 84 5.55 0.26 12.50
C GLY A 84 6.73 -0.18 11.64
N HIS A 85 7.53 -1.07 12.18
CA HIS A 85 8.69 -1.63 11.50
C HIS A 85 8.29 -2.85 10.67
N PRO A 86 8.84 -3.03 9.46
CA PRO A 86 8.75 -4.30 8.76
C PRO A 86 9.66 -5.35 9.43
N GLY A 87 9.27 -6.62 9.36
CA GLY A 87 10.16 -7.73 9.71
C GLY A 87 11.08 -8.02 8.52
N VAL A 88 12.40 -8.01 8.71
CA VAL A 88 13.36 -8.24 7.63
C VAL A 88 14.37 -9.29 8.05
N SER A 89 14.59 -10.29 7.21
CA SER A 89 15.62 -11.32 7.40
C SER A 89 16.40 -11.55 6.12
N ALA A 90 17.73 -11.71 6.22
CA ALA A 90 18.54 -12.20 5.13
C ALA A 90 18.19 -13.66 4.85
N VAL A 91 18.17 -14.05 3.58
CA VAL A 91 17.88 -15.44 3.19
C VAL A 91 18.88 -15.96 2.17
N SER A 92 19.18 -17.26 2.27
CA SER A 92 19.96 -17.99 1.28
C SER A 92 19.16 -18.23 0.00
N LEU A 93 19.81 -18.73 -1.05
CA LEU A 93 19.13 -19.12 -2.29
C LEU A 93 18.01 -20.15 -2.04
N GLY A 94 18.23 -21.11 -1.15
CA GLY A 94 17.22 -22.09 -0.73
C GLY A 94 16.14 -21.52 0.20
N GLY A 95 16.24 -20.24 0.58
CA GLY A 95 15.27 -19.55 1.42
C GLY A 95 15.45 -19.74 2.91
N GLY A 96 16.49 -20.42 3.35
CA GLY A 96 16.88 -20.47 4.76
C GLY A 96 17.28 -19.10 5.28
N GLN A 97 16.90 -18.76 6.52
CA GLN A 97 17.31 -17.52 7.15
C GLN A 97 18.81 -17.54 7.48
N LEU A 98 19.47 -16.41 7.29
CA LEU A 98 20.86 -16.17 7.61
C LEU A 98 20.95 -15.16 8.76
N GLY A 99 21.59 -15.54 9.86
CA GLY A 99 21.72 -14.71 11.05
C GLY A 99 20.39 -14.35 11.74
N GLN A 100 20.42 -13.30 12.52
CA GLN A 100 19.23 -12.77 13.21
C GLN A 100 18.41 -11.86 12.27
N PRO A 101 17.10 -11.73 12.49
CA PRO A 101 16.31 -10.71 11.84
C PRO A 101 16.86 -9.30 12.11
N ALA A 102 16.53 -8.35 11.26
CA ALA A 102 16.89 -6.95 11.46
C ALA A 102 16.34 -6.43 12.79
N ALA A 103 17.20 -5.74 13.55
CA ALA A 103 16.79 -5.08 14.79
C ALA A 103 15.88 -3.89 14.49
N TRP A 104 14.99 -3.60 15.43
CA TRP A 104 14.10 -2.45 15.39
C TRP A 104 14.60 -1.38 16.37
N PRO A 105 15.15 -0.26 15.88
CA PRO A 105 15.53 0.83 16.76
C PRO A 105 14.29 1.49 17.36
N SER A 106 14.44 2.07 18.55
CA SER A 106 13.38 2.86 19.18
C SER A 106 13.05 4.07 18.30
N ALA A 107 11.79 4.21 17.93
CA ALA A 107 11.32 5.29 17.06
C ALA A 107 9.84 5.60 17.30
N THR A 108 9.43 6.82 16.97
CA THR A 108 8.01 7.19 16.97
C THR A 108 7.29 6.55 15.78
N LEU A 109 6.32 5.69 16.08
CA LEU A 109 5.54 5.01 15.04
C LEU A 109 4.40 5.92 14.56
N ARG A 110 4.38 6.20 13.25
CA ARG A 110 3.31 6.94 12.57
C ARG A 110 2.53 6.02 11.65
N THR A 111 1.23 6.26 11.50
CA THR A 111 0.42 5.59 10.50
C THR A 111 0.61 6.28 9.15
N VAL A 112 0.96 5.50 8.13
CA VAL A 112 1.10 5.96 6.75
C VAL A 112 -0.09 5.43 5.96
N THR A 113 -0.90 6.32 5.40
CA THR A 113 -1.98 5.95 4.48
C THR A 113 -1.46 5.99 3.05
N LEU A 114 -1.65 4.90 2.33
CA LEU A 114 -1.24 4.72 0.95
C LEU A 114 -2.49 4.62 0.06
N ALA A 115 -2.68 5.59 -0.81
CA ALA A 115 -3.59 5.41 -1.95
C ALA A 115 -3.08 4.29 -2.86
N ASN A 116 -3.91 3.77 -3.76
CA ASN A 116 -3.43 2.84 -4.78
C ASN A 116 -2.34 3.50 -5.64
N GLY A 117 -1.22 2.81 -5.85
CA GLY A 117 -0.02 3.32 -6.52
C GLY A 117 0.95 4.09 -5.61
N ALA A 118 0.55 4.48 -4.40
CA ALA A 118 1.45 5.20 -3.48
C ALA A 118 2.44 4.26 -2.78
N THR A 119 3.59 4.82 -2.38
CA THR A 119 4.70 4.09 -1.75
C THR A 119 5.01 4.66 -0.36
N ALA A 120 5.26 3.77 0.60
CA ALA A 120 5.93 4.06 1.85
C ALA A 120 7.33 3.45 1.84
N THR A 121 8.23 4.01 2.63
CA THR A 121 9.64 3.61 2.69
C THR A 121 10.05 3.31 4.13
N ALA A 122 10.96 2.36 4.32
CA ALA A 122 11.68 2.14 5.56
C ALA A 122 13.18 2.07 5.24
N VAL A 123 14.03 2.75 6.00
CA VAL A 123 15.47 2.65 5.81
C VAL A 123 15.96 1.33 6.38
N LEU A 124 16.60 0.52 5.54
CA LEU A 124 17.30 -0.70 5.93
C LEU A 124 18.79 -0.41 5.97
N ALA A 125 19.38 -0.57 7.15
CA ALA A 125 20.83 -0.49 7.35
C ALA A 125 21.40 -1.90 7.47
N ILE A 126 22.42 -2.21 6.67
CA ILE A 126 23.15 -3.49 6.63
C ILE A 126 24.61 -3.19 6.97
N THR A 127 25.07 -3.70 8.09
CA THR A 127 26.49 -3.62 8.45
C THR A 127 27.30 -4.50 7.51
N ASP A 128 28.36 -3.97 6.93
CA ASP A 128 29.33 -4.76 6.15
C ASP A 128 29.88 -5.87 7.05
N VAL A 129 29.64 -7.11 6.66
CA VAL A 129 30.09 -8.27 7.46
C VAL A 129 31.58 -8.39 7.54
N GLY A 130 32.32 -7.73 6.64
CA GLY A 130 33.77 -7.63 6.66
C GLY A 130 34.35 -6.84 7.84
N VAL A 131 33.54 -6.00 8.51
CA VAL A 131 34.00 -5.24 9.69
C VAL A 131 33.96 -6.06 10.98
N PHE A 132 33.38 -7.25 10.99
CA PHE A 132 33.33 -8.09 12.17
C PHE A 132 34.66 -8.81 12.38
N PRO A 133 35.11 -9.00 13.64
CA PRO A 133 36.29 -9.77 13.94
C PRO A 133 36.21 -11.22 13.40
N PRO A 134 37.34 -11.85 13.09
CA PRO A 134 37.39 -13.26 12.70
C PRO A 134 36.61 -14.14 13.70
N GLY A 135 35.81 -15.06 13.21
CA GLY A 135 35.01 -15.98 14.03
C GLY A 135 33.70 -15.38 14.59
N ALA A 136 33.51 -14.05 14.59
CA ALA A 136 32.27 -13.43 15.06
C ALA A 136 31.16 -13.52 14.03
N CYS A 137 31.47 -13.75 12.77
CA CYS A 137 30.54 -13.85 11.66
C CYS A 137 31.08 -14.89 10.67
N HIS A 138 30.37 -15.99 10.45
CA HIS A 138 30.66 -16.87 9.32
C HIS A 138 30.01 -16.24 8.09
N GLN A 139 30.83 -15.60 7.28
CA GLN A 139 30.37 -14.81 6.14
C GLN A 139 29.88 -15.72 5.01
N VAL A 140 28.75 -15.38 4.47
CA VAL A 140 28.13 -16.00 3.28
C VAL A 140 27.46 -14.93 2.44
N THR A 141 27.12 -15.27 1.19
CA THR A 141 26.29 -14.37 0.36
C THR A 141 24.81 -14.70 0.57
N ALA A 142 24.04 -13.71 1.02
CA ALA A 142 22.59 -13.77 0.97
C ALA A 142 22.09 -13.66 -0.48
N ALA A 143 21.03 -14.38 -0.82
CA ALA A 143 20.37 -14.22 -2.11
C ALA A 143 19.37 -13.04 -2.12
N GLY A 144 18.99 -12.57 -0.94
CA GLY A 144 18.06 -11.46 -0.78
C GLY A 144 17.44 -11.39 0.61
N LEU A 145 16.30 -10.75 0.66
CA LEU A 145 15.56 -10.49 1.89
C LEU A 145 14.21 -11.22 1.89
N ARG A 146 13.81 -11.69 3.07
CA ARG A 146 12.43 -12.02 3.40
C ARG A 146 11.87 -10.86 4.18
N VAL A 147 10.81 -10.23 3.65
CA VAL A 147 10.22 -9.01 4.21
C VAL A 147 8.78 -9.26 4.60
N TYR A 148 8.46 -9.06 5.86
CA TYR A 148 7.10 -9.02 6.39
C TYR A 148 6.69 -7.55 6.50
N PRO A 149 5.70 -7.06 5.73
CA PRO A 149 5.19 -5.71 5.92
C PRO A 149 4.72 -5.50 7.36
N PRO A 150 4.70 -4.26 7.88
CA PRO A 150 4.25 -4.00 9.24
C PRO A 150 2.88 -4.63 9.54
N ASN A 151 2.77 -5.32 10.68
CA ASN A 151 1.57 -6.02 11.14
C ASN A 151 1.05 -7.13 10.20
N GLN A 152 1.92 -7.68 9.33
CA GLN A 152 1.58 -8.80 8.45
C GLN A 152 2.36 -10.07 8.85
N PHE A 153 1.72 -11.24 8.67
CA PHE A 153 2.29 -12.55 8.96
C PHE A 153 2.72 -13.32 7.71
N THR A 154 2.45 -12.77 6.53
CA THR A 154 2.94 -13.28 5.26
C THR A 154 4.07 -12.38 4.74
N SER A 155 5.04 -12.97 4.02
CA SER A 155 6.23 -12.26 3.56
C SER A 155 6.31 -12.14 2.06
N LYS A 156 7.11 -11.18 1.60
CA LYS A 156 7.62 -11.08 0.23
C LYS A 156 9.10 -11.43 0.21
N ARG A 157 9.58 -12.01 -0.88
CA ARG A 157 11.01 -12.14 -1.16
C ARG A 157 11.45 -10.99 -2.06
N VAL A 158 12.55 -10.35 -1.68
CA VAL A 158 13.16 -9.27 -2.43
C VAL A 158 14.57 -9.74 -2.82
N PRO A 159 14.84 -10.00 -4.10
CA PRO A 159 16.18 -10.32 -4.57
C PRO A 159 17.11 -9.14 -4.31
N TYR A 160 18.14 -9.35 -3.52
CA TYR A 160 19.10 -8.33 -3.13
C TYR A 160 20.36 -9.04 -2.60
N PRO A 161 21.35 -9.35 -3.43
CA PRO A 161 22.55 -10.07 -3.00
C PRO A 161 23.45 -9.18 -2.15
N PHE A 162 23.88 -9.67 -0.96
CA PHE A 162 24.79 -8.95 -0.08
C PHE A 162 25.50 -9.91 0.87
N GLY A 163 26.56 -9.42 1.54
CA GLY A 163 27.26 -10.18 2.58
C GLY A 163 26.41 -10.36 3.84
N ALA A 164 26.26 -11.58 4.32
CA ALA A 164 25.49 -11.93 5.51
C ALA A 164 26.28 -12.83 6.46
N CYS A 165 25.87 -12.90 7.72
CA CYS A 165 26.39 -13.81 8.74
C CYS A 165 25.48 -15.04 8.90
N THR A 166 26.04 -16.23 9.06
CA THR A 166 25.26 -17.41 9.48
C THR A 166 25.20 -17.57 10.99
N THR A 167 26.03 -16.86 11.74
CA THR A 167 26.00 -16.85 13.21
C THR A 167 24.80 -16.02 13.71
N GLY A 168 24.44 -16.19 14.99
CA GLY A 168 23.36 -15.46 15.65
C GLY A 168 23.59 -13.94 15.85
N ARG A 169 24.43 -13.32 15.02
CA ARG A 169 24.74 -11.89 15.12
C ARG A 169 23.71 -11.04 14.38
N VAL A 170 23.32 -9.94 15.03
CA VAL A 170 22.50 -8.89 14.39
C VAL A 170 23.43 -8.01 13.55
N PHE A 171 23.23 -7.97 12.26
CA PHE A 171 24.00 -7.14 11.30
C PHE A 171 23.10 -6.26 10.44
N MET A 172 21.79 -6.30 10.69
CA MET A 172 20.80 -5.45 10.03
C MET A 172 19.96 -4.72 11.05
N ARG A 173 19.48 -3.53 10.71
CA ARG A 173 18.41 -2.82 11.41
C ARG A 173 17.50 -2.17 10.39
N VAL A 174 16.23 -2.02 10.73
CA VAL A 174 15.24 -1.40 9.85
C VAL A 174 14.39 -0.42 10.63
N ASP A 175 14.23 0.77 10.08
CA ASP A 175 13.42 1.83 10.65
C ASP A 175 11.92 1.59 10.42
N PRO A 176 11.02 2.26 11.14
CA PRO A 176 9.60 2.18 10.84
C PRO A 176 9.29 2.80 9.48
N VAL A 177 8.19 2.34 8.87
CA VAL A 177 7.71 2.92 7.62
C VAL A 177 7.36 4.39 7.78
N HIS A 178 7.70 5.18 6.77
CA HIS A 178 7.35 6.58 6.66
C HIS A 178 6.89 6.91 5.24
N LYS A 179 6.28 8.05 5.06
CA LYS A 179 5.88 8.54 3.74
C LYS A 179 7.11 9.09 3.00
N LEU A 180 7.22 8.78 1.70
CA LEU A 180 8.15 9.48 0.80
C LEU A 180 7.80 10.95 0.68
#